data_127664920e9206cdd3ea2f8c3a5d79a1
#
_entry.id   127664920e9206cdd3ea2f8c3a5d79a1
#
_cell.length_a   1.000
_cell.length_b   1.000
_cell.length_c   1.000
_cell.angle_alpha   90.00
_cell.angle_beta   90.00
_cell.angle_gamma   90.00
#
_symmetry.space_group_name_H-M   'P 1'
#
loop_
_entity.id
_entity.type
_entity.pdbx_description
1 polymer ?
#
loop_
_entity_poly.entity_id
_entity_poly.type
_entity_poly.pdbx_seq_one_letter_code
_entity_poly.pdbx_strand_id
1 'polypeptide(L)'
;MKTIRLKYLTLLVIAAASLLCGGSTFAAILPYPNQIEWRPGVFRISEDLRVYCDSFFKNEAQKVMDKLSEETGLTYRFVDKKDADILASFSENVKPEGYTLEISESEVNVGASTQAGLFYAAETLKQLIQRANGDCCIPCVYICDFPAFSWRGFLLDEARNFQGKAEVKKLLDEMAALKMNVFHWHLTDDQGWRIEIKKYPLLTEVGGRRDSTQLNWYESCVYDGKPVSGYYTQQDIREIIAYAADRHITIVPEIEFPGHASAAIAAYPWLGCSGKEISVPCSYGVFSSVFNIADVRVQTFIRDVLDEVSDLFPSEIIHIGGDEVKYDEWQNSETIRQFMKDEHLLSPAELQIWFANYLSSYLSRKGKVMMGWNDITGDKIHAFQPECKVESRLDTRNTIVQFWQGNPEILGKTLERGFKVVNSQCDYTYLNYNYDKIVPGLEYGHTPIPMEKAYSFSPVPQGLECRPELVLGLTCAMWGEWINRSEIMYRMVYPQIAAYAEVGWTLNENKDFDRFLISLNGFKERWRSAGYIQ
;
A
#
# COMPACT_ATOMS: atom_id res chain seq x y z
N MET A 1 0.86 -33.32 -25.53
CA MET A 1 2.19 -33.53 -26.15
C MET A 1 2.87 -32.24 -26.64
N LYS A 2 2.19 -31.24 -27.19
CA LYS A 2 2.81 -29.95 -27.56
C LYS A 2 3.30 -29.13 -26.34
N THR A 3 2.55 -29.10 -25.26
CA THR A 3 2.88 -28.37 -24.03
C THR A 3 4.10 -28.94 -23.29
N ILE A 4 4.29 -30.26 -23.33
CA ILE A 4 5.45 -30.92 -22.71
C ILE A 4 6.72 -30.65 -23.52
N ARG A 5 6.64 -30.63 -24.86
CA ARG A 5 7.81 -30.30 -25.71
C ARG A 5 8.25 -28.83 -25.56
N LEU A 6 7.30 -27.90 -25.34
CA LEU A 6 7.63 -26.49 -25.09
C LEU A 6 8.36 -26.32 -23.75
N LYS A 7 7.89 -26.99 -22.68
CA LYS A 7 8.57 -26.98 -21.36
C LYS A 7 9.98 -27.55 -21.42
N TYR A 8 10.22 -28.63 -22.17
CA TYR A 8 11.58 -29.19 -22.34
C TYR A 8 12.49 -28.33 -23.22
N LEU A 9 11.96 -27.64 -24.23
CA LEU A 9 12.74 -26.71 -25.06
C LEU A 9 13.13 -25.46 -24.25
N THR A 10 12.23 -24.95 -23.45
CA THR A 10 12.48 -23.84 -22.50
C THR A 10 13.54 -24.25 -21.47
N LEU A 11 13.45 -25.43 -20.87
CA LEU A 11 14.47 -25.96 -19.94
C LEU A 11 15.86 -26.18 -20.59
N LEU A 12 15.93 -26.54 -21.85
CA LEU A 12 17.21 -26.74 -22.59
C LEU A 12 17.87 -25.44 -23.00
N VAL A 13 17.10 -24.44 -23.40
CA VAL A 13 17.59 -23.08 -23.69
C VAL A 13 18.07 -22.45 -22.37
N ILE A 14 17.36 -22.71 -21.32
CA ILE A 14 17.62 -22.40 -19.92
C ILE A 14 19.01 -22.94 -19.49
N ALA A 15 19.29 -24.21 -19.67
CA ALA A 15 20.57 -24.83 -19.31
C ALA A 15 21.77 -24.32 -20.14
N ALA A 16 21.54 -23.91 -21.39
CA ALA A 16 22.59 -23.41 -22.27
C ALA A 16 23.06 -21.99 -21.92
N ALA A 17 22.15 -21.10 -21.49
CA ALA A 17 22.51 -19.75 -21.05
C ALA A 17 23.24 -19.75 -19.69
N SER A 18 22.88 -20.68 -18.78
CA SER A 18 23.57 -20.88 -17.48
C SER A 18 25.03 -21.31 -17.64
N LEU A 19 25.35 -22.03 -18.70
CA LEU A 19 26.72 -22.48 -19.00
C LEU A 19 27.63 -21.36 -19.53
N LEU A 20 27.05 -20.30 -20.13
CA LEU A 20 27.81 -19.20 -20.73
C LEU A 20 28.22 -18.11 -19.71
N CYS A 21 27.47 -17.95 -18.63
CA CYS A 21 27.78 -17.01 -17.54
C CYS A 21 28.34 -17.66 -16.26
N GLY A 22 28.70 -18.95 -16.30
CA GLY A 22 29.50 -19.60 -15.23
C GLY A 22 28.77 -19.92 -13.93
N GLY A 23 27.48 -20.13 -13.92
CA GLY A 23 26.80 -20.61 -12.70
C GLY A 23 25.33 -20.23 -12.59
N SER A 24 24.54 -21.24 -12.53
CA SER A 24 23.22 -21.40 -11.92
C SER A 24 22.16 -20.32 -12.05
N THR A 25 21.01 -20.83 -12.45
CA THR A 25 19.65 -20.34 -12.28
C THR A 25 19.31 -19.02 -12.97
N PHE A 26 18.32 -19.15 -13.86
CA PHE A 26 17.65 -18.04 -14.52
C PHE A 26 17.43 -16.89 -13.57
N ALA A 27 17.57 -15.67 -14.10
CA ALA A 27 17.16 -14.45 -13.45
C ALA A 27 15.73 -14.63 -12.94
N ALA A 28 15.61 -14.74 -11.64
CA ALA A 28 14.36 -14.92 -10.95
C ALA A 28 13.72 -13.53 -10.86
N ILE A 29 12.79 -13.21 -11.77
CA ILE A 29 12.11 -11.91 -11.82
C ILE A 29 10.91 -11.95 -10.88
N LEU A 30 10.77 -10.90 -10.06
CA LEU A 30 9.67 -10.73 -9.13
C LEU A 30 9.26 -9.24 -9.09
N PRO A 31 7.97 -8.89 -9.31
CA PRO A 31 6.89 -9.74 -9.78
C PRO A 31 7.15 -10.32 -11.17
N TYR A 32 6.55 -11.51 -11.43
CA TYR A 32 6.78 -12.22 -12.68
C TYR A 32 6.10 -11.51 -13.86
N PRO A 33 6.81 -11.31 -14.98
CA PRO A 33 6.27 -10.67 -16.17
C PRO A 33 5.13 -11.46 -16.80
N ASN A 34 4.16 -10.74 -17.38
CA ASN A 34 3.00 -11.35 -18.00
C ASN A 34 3.30 -12.08 -19.31
N GLN A 35 4.30 -11.63 -20.06
CA GLN A 35 4.84 -12.35 -21.21
C GLN A 35 6.36 -12.31 -21.17
N ILE A 36 7.00 -13.46 -21.25
CA ILE A 36 8.47 -13.57 -21.28
C ILE A 36 8.89 -14.69 -22.24
N GLU A 37 9.86 -14.39 -23.10
CA GLU A 37 10.47 -15.31 -24.06
C GLU A 37 11.98 -15.23 -23.92
N TRP A 38 12.58 -16.26 -23.33
CA TRP A 38 14.03 -16.36 -23.22
C TRP A 38 14.64 -16.69 -24.58
N ARG A 39 15.77 -16.02 -24.92
CA ARG A 39 16.50 -16.19 -26.18
C ARG A 39 17.94 -16.63 -25.90
N PRO A 40 18.58 -17.34 -26.82
CA PRO A 40 20.00 -17.67 -26.70
C PRO A 40 20.87 -16.40 -26.70
N GLY A 41 21.99 -16.45 -25.95
CA GLY A 41 22.95 -15.36 -25.90
C GLY A 41 22.83 -14.49 -24.65
N VAL A 42 23.80 -13.59 -24.51
CA VAL A 42 23.87 -12.62 -23.41
C VAL A 42 24.34 -11.27 -23.96
N PHE A 43 23.73 -10.20 -23.46
CA PHE A 43 24.25 -8.85 -23.64
C PHE A 43 25.35 -8.61 -22.60
N ARG A 44 26.58 -8.29 -23.06
CA ARG A 44 27.68 -7.95 -22.16
C ARG A 44 27.67 -6.46 -21.85
N ILE A 45 27.59 -6.14 -20.58
CA ILE A 45 27.55 -4.75 -20.10
C ILE A 45 29.01 -4.23 -20.14
N SER A 46 29.23 -3.16 -20.89
CA SER A 46 30.50 -2.40 -20.85
C SER A 46 30.56 -1.56 -19.54
N GLU A 47 31.77 -1.22 -19.10
CA GLU A 47 31.96 -0.34 -17.92
C GLU A 47 31.31 1.04 -18.11
N ASP A 48 31.20 1.54 -19.35
CA ASP A 48 30.59 2.82 -19.72
C ASP A 48 29.39 2.58 -20.65
N LEU A 49 28.19 2.51 -20.09
CA LEU A 49 26.95 2.27 -20.83
C LEU A 49 26.54 3.48 -21.67
N ARG A 50 26.30 3.28 -22.96
CA ARG A 50 25.83 4.31 -23.88
C ARG A 50 24.30 4.24 -23.94
N VAL A 51 23.64 5.31 -23.51
CA VAL A 51 22.16 5.35 -23.36
C VAL A 51 21.58 6.38 -24.34
N TYR A 52 20.55 6.00 -25.05
CA TYR A 52 19.66 6.89 -25.77
C TYR A 52 18.27 6.84 -25.15
N CYS A 53 17.61 7.99 -25.06
CA CYS A 53 16.19 8.05 -24.72
C CYS A 53 15.49 9.12 -25.56
N ASP A 54 14.24 8.85 -25.90
CA ASP A 54 13.36 9.85 -26.48
C ASP A 54 13.21 11.05 -25.52
N SER A 55 12.99 12.25 -26.05
CA SER A 55 12.89 13.49 -25.27
C SER A 55 11.81 13.42 -24.17
N PHE A 56 10.75 12.65 -24.40
CA PHE A 56 9.69 12.39 -23.43
C PHE A 56 10.22 11.73 -22.15
N PHE A 57 11.23 10.88 -22.24
CA PHE A 57 11.80 10.15 -21.12
C PHE A 57 13.03 10.77 -20.48
N LYS A 58 13.51 11.91 -20.98
CA LYS A 58 14.82 12.46 -20.61
C LYS A 58 15.06 12.54 -19.09
N ASN A 59 14.11 13.10 -18.36
CA ASN A 59 14.24 13.27 -16.91
C ASN A 59 14.15 11.94 -16.18
N GLU A 60 13.24 11.06 -16.60
CA GLU A 60 13.07 9.74 -15.99
C GLU A 60 14.27 8.82 -16.28
N ALA A 61 14.75 8.80 -17.50
CA ALA A 61 15.94 8.05 -17.88
C ALA A 61 17.17 8.49 -17.08
N GLN A 62 17.33 9.80 -16.83
CA GLN A 62 18.40 10.30 -15.97
C GLN A 62 18.31 9.72 -14.55
N LYS A 63 17.13 9.82 -13.89
CA LYS A 63 16.92 9.30 -12.55
C LYS A 63 17.16 7.79 -12.46
N VAL A 64 16.62 7.04 -13.41
CA VAL A 64 16.76 5.58 -13.50
C VAL A 64 18.23 5.19 -13.66
N MET A 65 18.97 5.87 -14.53
CA MET A 65 20.38 5.57 -14.78
C MET A 65 21.28 6.00 -13.62
N ASP A 66 20.99 7.13 -12.96
CA ASP A 66 21.69 7.55 -11.73
C ASP A 66 21.54 6.48 -10.65
N LYS A 67 20.31 6.01 -10.42
CA LYS A 67 20.04 4.96 -9.43
C LYS A 67 20.70 3.62 -9.80
N LEU A 68 20.65 3.23 -11.07
CA LEU A 68 21.34 2.04 -11.55
C LEU A 68 22.84 2.13 -11.31
N SER A 69 23.44 3.29 -11.61
CA SER A 69 24.87 3.58 -11.36
C SER A 69 25.22 3.46 -9.87
N GLU A 70 24.44 4.06 -8.99
CA GLU A 70 24.63 3.98 -7.53
C GLU A 70 24.58 2.52 -7.03
N GLU A 71 23.59 1.75 -7.46
CA GLU A 71 23.36 0.38 -7.01
C GLU A 71 24.37 -0.63 -7.61
N THR A 72 24.84 -0.39 -8.83
CA THR A 72 25.66 -1.35 -9.58
C THR A 72 27.12 -0.93 -9.73
N GLY A 73 27.45 0.34 -9.56
CA GLY A 73 28.78 0.90 -9.85
C GLY A 73 29.09 1.05 -11.34
N LEU A 74 28.13 0.79 -12.23
CA LEU A 74 28.28 1.01 -13.67
C LEU A 74 28.22 2.51 -13.96
N THR A 75 29.06 2.97 -14.88
CA THR A 75 28.98 4.34 -15.40
C THR A 75 28.15 4.39 -16.68
N TYR A 76 27.60 5.55 -17.01
CA TYR A 76 26.80 5.73 -18.21
C TYR A 76 26.94 7.14 -18.78
N ARG A 77 26.61 7.29 -20.08
CA ARG A 77 26.47 8.58 -20.76
C ARG A 77 25.39 8.55 -21.81
N PHE A 78 24.72 9.69 -22.03
CA PHE A 78 23.77 9.84 -23.11
C PHE A 78 24.48 10.08 -24.45
N VAL A 79 23.98 9.40 -25.49
CA VAL A 79 24.56 9.43 -26.85
C VAL A 79 23.44 9.54 -27.90
N ASP A 80 23.84 9.71 -29.17
CA ASP A 80 22.90 9.59 -30.30
C ASP A 80 22.37 8.15 -30.44
N LYS A 81 21.15 8.00 -30.96
CA LYS A 81 20.46 6.70 -31.10
C LYS A 81 21.34 5.61 -31.76
N LYS A 82 22.08 5.96 -32.79
CA LYS A 82 22.95 5.02 -33.57
C LYS A 82 24.14 4.46 -32.78
N ASP A 83 24.50 5.10 -31.68
CA ASP A 83 25.69 4.77 -30.89
C ASP A 83 25.31 4.15 -29.51
N ALA A 84 24.01 3.94 -29.25
CA ALA A 84 23.52 3.52 -27.97
C ALA A 84 23.58 2.00 -27.79
N ASP A 85 23.85 1.58 -26.54
CA ASP A 85 23.72 0.20 -26.05
C ASP A 85 22.33 -0.06 -25.47
N ILE A 86 21.74 0.98 -24.85
CA ILE A 86 20.39 0.97 -24.28
C ILE A 86 19.55 2.05 -24.96
N LEU A 87 18.40 1.68 -25.49
CA LEU A 87 17.48 2.56 -26.19
C LEU A 87 16.12 2.59 -25.46
N ALA A 88 15.76 3.74 -24.89
CA ALA A 88 14.44 3.96 -24.27
C ALA A 88 13.55 4.79 -25.20
N SER A 89 12.53 4.17 -25.77
CA SER A 89 11.65 4.78 -26.79
C SER A 89 10.19 4.82 -26.33
N PHE A 90 9.50 5.90 -26.71
CA PHE A 90 8.05 6.02 -26.49
C PHE A 90 7.31 5.04 -27.42
N SER A 91 6.32 4.32 -26.86
CA SER A 91 5.49 3.36 -27.58
C SER A 91 4.03 3.47 -27.11
N GLU A 92 3.18 4.02 -27.95
CA GLU A 92 1.75 4.19 -27.66
C GLU A 92 0.97 2.86 -27.55
N ASN A 93 1.51 1.77 -28.08
CA ASN A 93 0.88 0.45 -28.08
C ASN A 93 1.09 -0.31 -26.75
N VAL A 94 1.83 0.25 -25.82
CA VAL A 94 2.08 -0.33 -24.50
C VAL A 94 1.05 0.21 -23.51
N LYS A 95 0.46 -0.66 -22.68
CA LYS A 95 -0.51 -0.26 -21.65
C LYS A 95 0.11 0.74 -20.66
N PRO A 96 -0.67 1.62 -20.02
CA PRO A 96 -0.18 2.44 -18.91
C PRO A 96 0.52 1.57 -17.86
N GLU A 97 1.62 2.08 -17.27
CA GLU A 97 2.52 1.36 -16.37
C GLU A 97 3.20 0.11 -16.97
N GLY A 98 2.83 -0.29 -18.20
CA GLY A 98 3.47 -1.40 -18.90
C GLY A 98 4.73 -1.00 -19.64
N TYR A 99 5.47 -2.02 -20.11
CA TYR A 99 6.68 -1.85 -20.90
C TYR A 99 6.93 -3.07 -21.81
N THR A 100 7.76 -2.86 -22.83
CA THR A 100 8.45 -3.92 -23.54
C THR A 100 9.94 -3.82 -23.25
N LEU A 101 10.61 -4.95 -23.10
CA LEU A 101 12.05 -5.05 -22.90
C LEU A 101 12.57 -6.13 -23.82
N GLU A 102 13.34 -5.74 -24.82
CA GLU A 102 13.99 -6.66 -25.76
C GLU A 102 15.48 -6.56 -25.63
N ILE A 103 16.12 -7.65 -25.20
CA ILE A 103 17.55 -7.76 -24.97
C ILE A 103 18.13 -8.74 -25.99
N SER A 104 19.04 -8.23 -26.82
CA SER A 104 19.84 -8.99 -27.77
C SER A 104 21.31 -9.02 -27.33
N GLU A 105 22.20 -9.70 -28.05
CA GLU A 105 23.62 -9.68 -27.75
C GLU A 105 24.27 -8.30 -28.02
N SER A 106 23.61 -7.43 -28.80
CA SER A 106 24.15 -6.14 -29.24
C SER A 106 23.53 -4.93 -28.56
N GLU A 107 22.27 -5.01 -28.10
CA GLU A 107 21.55 -3.85 -27.59
C GLU A 107 20.37 -4.25 -26.67
N VAL A 108 19.94 -3.28 -25.86
CA VAL A 108 18.76 -3.35 -25.00
C VAL A 108 17.74 -2.31 -25.47
N ASN A 109 16.58 -2.74 -25.93
CA ASN A 109 15.46 -1.88 -26.34
C ASN A 109 14.37 -1.88 -25.29
N VAL A 110 14.02 -0.69 -24.81
CA VAL A 110 12.91 -0.45 -23.85
C VAL A 110 11.83 0.38 -24.53
N GLY A 111 10.62 -0.14 -24.59
CA GLY A 111 9.43 0.59 -25.04
C GLY A 111 8.47 0.81 -23.89
N ALA A 112 8.00 2.05 -23.69
CA ALA A 112 6.98 2.39 -22.69
C ALA A 112 6.08 3.52 -23.18
N SER A 113 4.84 3.59 -22.65
CA SER A 113 3.92 4.70 -22.94
C SER A 113 3.90 5.78 -21.85
N THR A 114 4.47 5.48 -20.68
CA THR A 114 4.53 6.39 -19.53
C THR A 114 5.91 6.34 -18.87
N GLN A 115 6.21 7.35 -18.05
CA GLN A 115 7.42 7.37 -17.25
C GLN A 115 7.46 6.23 -16.23
N ALA A 116 6.31 5.88 -15.63
CA ALA A 116 6.18 4.73 -14.75
C ALA A 116 6.51 3.40 -15.46
N GLY A 117 6.09 3.24 -16.72
CA GLY A 117 6.45 2.06 -17.52
C GLY A 117 7.97 1.93 -17.74
N LEU A 118 8.65 3.04 -18.02
CA LEU A 118 10.13 3.06 -18.13
C LEU A 118 10.78 2.71 -16.78
N PHE A 119 10.27 3.26 -15.68
CA PHE A 119 10.74 2.95 -14.34
C PHE A 119 10.62 1.45 -14.03
N TYR A 120 9.45 0.85 -14.29
CA TYR A 120 9.25 -0.59 -14.03
C TYR A 120 10.05 -1.51 -14.96
N ALA A 121 10.33 -1.06 -16.19
CA ALA A 121 11.26 -1.75 -17.06
C ALA A 121 12.67 -1.78 -16.46
N ALA A 122 13.12 -0.67 -15.89
CA ALA A 122 14.42 -0.59 -15.22
C ALA A 122 14.48 -1.45 -13.95
N GLU A 123 13.41 -1.52 -13.16
CA GLU A 123 13.35 -2.42 -12.00
C GLU A 123 13.45 -3.90 -12.43
N THR A 124 12.88 -4.26 -13.58
CA THR A 124 13.06 -5.60 -14.17
C THR A 124 14.49 -5.78 -14.70
N LEU A 125 15.02 -4.80 -15.40
CA LEU A 125 16.39 -4.86 -15.95
C LEU A 125 17.42 -5.08 -14.83
N LYS A 126 17.29 -4.40 -13.69
CA LYS A 126 18.17 -4.58 -12.52
C LYS A 126 18.17 -6.02 -12.01
N GLN A 127 17.03 -6.69 -12.00
CA GLN A 127 16.94 -8.10 -11.57
C GLN A 127 17.56 -9.08 -12.57
N LEU A 128 17.68 -8.68 -13.84
CA LEU A 128 18.29 -9.48 -14.90
C LEU A 128 19.83 -9.38 -14.93
N ILE A 129 20.43 -8.38 -14.31
CA ILE A 129 21.88 -8.18 -14.28
C ILE A 129 22.55 -9.31 -13.49
N GLN A 130 23.45 -10.01 -14.15
CA GLN A 130 24.28 -11.08 -13.57
C GLN A 130 25.74 -10.65 -13.52
N ARG A 131 26.41 -10.99 -12.42
CA ARG A 131 27.85 -10.74 -12.23
C ARG A 131 28.56 -12.08 -12.05
N ALA A 132 29.51 -12.37 -12.95
CA ALA A 132 30.32 -13.57 -12.87
C ALA A 132 31.77 -13.27 -13.31
N ASN A 133 32.75 -13.67 -12.51
CA ASN A 133 34.18 -13.55 -12.82
C ASN A 133 34.66 -12.13 -13.17
N GLY A 134 34.00 -11.10 -12.64
CA GLY A 134 34.32 -9.69 -12.95
C GLY A 134 33.55 -9.11 -14.15
N ASP A 135 32.86 -9.94 -14.93
CA ASP A 135 32.00 -9.50 -16.03
C ASP A 135 30.55 -9.25 -15.56
N CYS A 136 29.92 -8.24 -16.15
CA CYS A 136 28.48 -7.99 -16.04
C CYS A 136 27.78 -8.37 -17.35
N CYS A 137 26.68 -9.16 -17.23
CA CYS A 137 25.90 -9.52 -18.41
C CYS A 137 24.40 -9.63 -18.08
N ILE A 138 23.58 -9.60 -19.13
CA ILE A 138 22.14 -9.77 -19.06
C ILE A 138 21.74 -10.86 -20.07
N PRO A 139 20.93 -11.86 -19.69
CA PRO A 139 20.43 -12.86 -20.65
C PRO A 139 19.59 -12.21 -21.76
N CYS A 140 19.72 -12.71 -22.98
CA CYS A 140 18.84 -12.28 -24.07
C CYS A 140 17.41 -12.73 -23.81
N VAL A 141 16.46 -11.78 -23.86
CA VAL A 141 15.06 -12.03 -23.53
C VAL A 141 14.15 -11.00 -24.22
N TYR A 142 12.94 -11.40 -24.51
CA TYR A 142 11.84 -10.49 -24.82
C TYR A 142 10.81 -10.53 -23.71
N ILE A 143 10.44 -9.38 -23.19
CA ILE A 143 9.40 -9.21 -22.15
C ILE A 143 8.38 -8.19 -22.67
N CYS A 144 7.07 -8.53 -22.54
CA CYS A 144 5.98 -7.57 -22.66
C CYS A 144 5.15 -7.67 -21.39
N ASP A 145 5.15 -6.58 -20.60
CA ASP A 145 4.68 -6.63 -19.22
C ASP A 145 3.79 -5.42 -18.87
N PHE A 146 2.87 -5.62 -17.94
CA PHE A 146 1.95 -4.61 -17.44
C PHE A 146 1.26 -5.13 -16.17
N PRO A 147 0.79 -4.26 -15.24
CA PRO A 147 0.13 -4.73 -14.02
C PRO A 147 -1.24 -5.35 -14.28
N ALA A 148 -1.58 -6.39 -13.51
CA ALA A 148 -2.92 -6.99 -13.49
C ALA A 148 -3.97 -6.03 -12.89
N PHE A 149 -3.55 -5.24 -11.87
CA PHE A 149 -4.39 -4.28 -11.18
C PHE A 149 -3.71 -2.91 -11.12
N SER A 150 -4.51 -1.84 -11.22
CA SER A 150 -4.04 -0.46 -11.12
C SER A 150 -3.68 -0.04 -9.70
N TRP A 151 -4.17 -0.73 -8.68
CA TRP A 151 -3.91 -0.49 -7.27
C TRP A 151 -3.13 -1.66 -6.66
N ARG A 152 -1.90 -1.39 -6.22
CA ARG A 152 -1.00 -2.35 -5.58
C ARG A 152 -0.46 -1.70 -4.33
N GLY A 153 -1.28 -1.78 -3.27
CA GLY A 153 -1.11 -0.98 -2.06
C GLY A 153 -0.39 -1.70 -0.91
N PHE A 154 0.29 -0.90 -0.11
CA PHE A 154 0.80 -1.28 1.20
C PHE A 154 0.38 -0.22 2.21
N LEU A 155 -0.25 -0.63 3.32
CA LEU A 155 -0.62 0.23 4.44
C LEU A 155 0.41 0.12 5.56
N LEU A 156 0.82 1.28 6.09
CA LEU A 156 1.60 1.38 7.32
C LEU A 156 0.83 2.17 8.37
N ASP A 157 0.60 1.55 9.53
CA ASP A 157 0.06 2.20 10.72
C ASP A 157 1.19 2.84 11.55
N GLU A 158 1.24 4.15 11.52
CA GLU A 158 2.16 4.99 12.31
C GLU A 158 1.49 5.50 13.60
N ALA A 159 0.16 5.40 13.68
CA ALA A 159 -0.58 5.94 14.80
C ALA A 159 -0.34 5.14 16.08
N ARG A 160 -0.36 3.81 16.00
CA ARG A 160 -0.14 2.94 17.15
C ARG A 160 1.32 2.96 17.61
N ASN A 161 2.26 2.84 16.69
CA ASN A 161 3.69 2.97 16.98
C ASN A 161 4.42 3.69 15.85
N PHE A 162 4.98 4.86 16.18
CA PHE A 162 5.64 5.75 15.23
C PHE A 162 6.99 5.18 14.79
N GLN A 163 7.16 4.88 13.50
CA GLN A 163 8.40 4.35 12.91
C GLN A 163 9.32 5.46 12.40
N GLY A 164 8.73 6.52 11.84
CA GLY A 164 9.45 7.71 11.41
C GLY A 164 9.94 7.70 9.97
N LYS A 165 10.36 8.89 9.51
CA LYS A 165 10.68 9.20 8.11
C LYS A 165 11.72 8.26 7.47
N ALA A 166 12.74 7.86 8.20
CA ALA A 166 13.79 7.00 7.67
C ALA A 166 13.25 5.62 7.28
N GLU A 167 12.38 5.07 8.13
CA GLU A 167 11.78 3.76 7.92
C GLU A 167 10.76 3.77 6.78
N VAL A 168 9.95 4.84 6.70
CA VAL A 168 9.01 5.03 5.57
C VAL A 168 9.76 5.07 4.24
N LYS A 169 10.90 5.77 4.14
CA LYS A 169 11.70 5.81 2.91
C LYS A 169 12.25 4.44 2.51
N LYS A 170 12.72 3.63 3.47
CA LYS A 170 13.17 2.26 3.21
C LYS A 170 12.04 1.37 2.68
N LEU A 171 10.83 1.50 3.27
CA LEU A 171 9.64 0.78 2.77
C LEU A 171 9.29 1.20 1.34
N LEU A 172 9.33 2.50 1.03
CA LEU A 172 9.09 3.02 -0.32
C LEU A 172 10.11 2.49 -1.34
N ASP A 173 11.39 2.30 -0.95
CA ASP A 173 12.39 1.67 -1.82
C ASP A 173 12.05 0.22 -2.17
N GLU A 174 11.60 -0.55 -1.18
CA GLU A 174 11.23 -1.96 -1.40
C GLU A 174 9.91 -2.10 -2.15
N MET A 175 8.94 -1.22 -1.88
CA MET A 175 7.69 -1.13 -2.66
C MET A 175 7.98 -0.86 -4.14
N ALA A 176 8.88 0.08 -4.43
CA ALA A 176 9.31 0.42 -5.79
C ALA A 176 9.95 -0.78 -6.50
N ALA A 177 10.90 -1.47 -5.84
CA ALA A 177 11.55 -2.66 -6.37
C ALA A 177 10.56 -3.80 -6.67
N LEU A 178 9.46 -3.87 -5.92
CA LEU A 178 8.35 -4.81 -6.08
C LEU A 178 7.22 -4.27 -6.98
N LYS A 179 7.39 -3.13 -7.63
CA LYS A 179 6.40 -2.48 -8.52
C LYS A 179 5.04 -2.19 -7.85
N MET A 180 5.03 -1.99 -6.52
CA MET A 180 3.87 -1.49 -5.80
C MET A 180 3.78 0.03 -5.98
N ASN A 181 2.54 0.57 -6.10
CA ASN A 181 2.35 1.96 -6.52
C ASN A 181 1.49 2.82 -5.58
N VAL A 182 0.99 2.26 -4.48
CA VAL A 182 0.21 3.00 -3.49
C VAL A 182 0.73 2.75 -2.09
N PHE A 183 1.16 3.81 -1.41
CA PHE A 183 1.47 3.81 0.01
C PHE A 183 0.28 4.40 0.77
N HIS A 184 -0.47 3.56 1.46
CA HIS A 184 -1.59 3.94 2.32
C HIS A 184 -1.02 4.27 3.70
N TRP A 185 -1.07 5.53 4.08
CA TRP A 185 -0.41 6.03 5.29
C TRP A 185 -1.42 6.34 6.38
N HIS A 186 -1.54 5.41 7.34
CA HIS A 186 -2.45 5.54 8.47
C HIS A 186 -1.82 6.42 9.55
N LEU A 187 -2.24 7.69 9.59
CA LEU A 187 -1.58 8.76 10.34
C LEU A 187 -2.25 9.11 11.66
N THR A 188 -3.49 8.68 11.87
CA THR A 188 -4.24 9.03 13.08
C THR A 188 -5.09 7.87 13.57
N ASP A 189 -5.12 7.67 14.88
CA ASP A 189 -5.91 6.65 15.55
C ASP A 189 -6.04 6.99 17.05
N ASP A 190 -6.68 6.14 17.85
CA ASP A 190 -6.89 6.34 19.28
C ASP A 190 -5.59 6.58 20.06
N GLN A 191 -4.50 5.88 19.69
CA GLN A 191 -3.22 5.90 20.40
C GLN A 191 -2.25 6.95 19.87
N GLY A 192 -2.59 7.68 18.83
CA GLY A 192 -1.69 8.71 18.32
C GLY A 192 -2.20 9.48 17.12
N TRP A 193 -1.89 10.76 17.11
CA TRP A 193 -2.07 11.67 15.99
C TRP A 193 -0.69 12.05 15.42
N ARG A 194 -0.39 11.66 14.18
CA ARG A 194 0.98 11.71 13.63
C ARG A 194 1.22 12.75 12.54
N ILE A 195 0.24 13.60 12.24
CA ILE A 195 0.34 14.63 11.21
C ILE A 195 0.19 16.03 11.81
N GLU A 196 1.12 16.95 11.49
CA GLU A 196 1.01 18.36 11.89
C GLU A 196 -0.16 19.03 11.18
N ILE A 197 -1.11 19.55 11.97
CA ILE A 197 -2.18 20.45 11.54
C ILE A 197 -1.93 21.80 12.19
N LYS A 198 -1.50 22.78 11.41
CA LYS A 198 -1.05 24.08 11.94
C LYS A 198 -2.14 24.83 12.68
N LYS A 199 -3.39 24.70 12.23
CA LYS A 199 -4.54 25.31 12.89
C LYS A 199 -4.84 24.69 14.25
N TYR A 200 -4.44 23.44 14.47
CA TYR A 200 -4.75 22.68 15.69
C TYR A 200 -3.50 22.02 16.30
N PRO A 201 -2.57 22.80 16.86
CA PRO A 201 -1.26 22.29 17.30
C PRO A 201 -1.32 21.24 18.41
N LEU A 202 -2.33 21.28 19.28
CA LEU A 202 -2.48 20.29 20.35
C LEU A 202 -2.69 18.86 19.81
N LEU A 203 -3.12 18.69 18.55
CA LEU A 203 -3.22 17.37 17.94
C LEU A 203 -1.89 16.61 17.98
N THR A 204 -0.77 17.29 17.75
CA THR A 204 0.57 16.69 17.83
C THR A 204 1.22 16.86 19.18
N GLU A 205 0.98 17.96 19.89
CA GLU A 205 1.56 18.22 21.20
C GLU A 205 0.99 17.29 22.29
N VAL A 206 -0.32 17.02 22.25
CA VAL A 206 -1.04 16.14 23.18
C VAL A 206 -1.35 14.81 22.51
N GLY A 207 -2.05 14.82 21.38
CA GLY A 207 -2.47 13.63 20.67
C GLY A 207 -1.32 12.82 20.06
N GLY A 208 -0.15 13.44 19.82
CA GLY A 208 1.05 12.78 19.33
C GLY A 208 1.83 11.99 20.38
N ARG A 209 1.33 11.92 21.63
CA ARG A 209 2.04 11.29 22.76
C ARG A 209 1.12 10.44 23.62
N ARG A 210 1.62 9.30 24.10
CA ARG A 210 1.02 8.50 25.18
C ARG A 210 2.08 8.11 26.21
N ASP A 211 1.67 7.87 27.45
CA ASP A 211 2.60 7.68 28.59
C ASP A 211 3.13 6.25 28.71
N SER A 212 2.48 5.28 28.12
CA SER A 212 2.86 3.86 28.17
C SER A 212 2.25 3.08 27.00
N THR A 213 2.63 1.82 26.86
CA THR A 213 2.09 0.92 25.85
C THR A 213 1.70 -0.41 26.48
N GLN A 214 0.49 -0.89 26.15
CA GLN A 214 0.01 -2.22 26.52
C GLN A 214 0.88 -3.32 25.91
N LEU A 215 1.08 -4.40 26.67
CA LEU A 215 1.88 -5.55 26.26
C LEU A 215 1.01 -6.82 26.21
N ASN A 216 1.46 -7.81 25.45
CA ASN A 216 1.02 -9.19 25.36
C ASN A 216 -0.27 -9.43 24.56
N TRP A 217 -1.46 -8.93 24.97
CA TRP A 217 -2.75 -9.12 24.28
C TRP A 217 -3.74 -8.01 24.63
N TYR A 218 -4.85 -7.93 23.90
CA TYR A 218 -5.81 -6.81 23.97
C TYR A 218 -6.44 -6.60 25.36
N GLU A 219 -6.70 -7.63 26.17
CA GLU A 219 -7.24 -7.49 27.51
C GLU A 219 -6.16 -7.46 28.60
N SER A 220 -4.88 -7.39 28.22
CA SER A 220 -3.78 -7.32 29.18
C SER A 220 -3.80 -6.03 29.97
N CYS A 221 -3.59 -6.12 31.29
CA CYS A 221 -3.36 -4.97 32.15
C CYS A 221 -1.86 -4.70 32.37
N VAL A 222 -0.97 -5.26 31.55
CA VAL A 222 0.48 -5.07 31.63
C VAL A 222 0.91 -3.98 30.65
N TYR A 223 1.66 -3.02 31.15
CA TYR A 223 2.16 -1.89 30.38
C TYR A 223 3.68 -1.75 30.55
N ASP A 224 4.35 -1.20 29.54
CA ASP A 224 5.81 -1.08 29.51
C ASP A 224 6.35 0.12 30.31
N GLY A 225 5.49 1.06 30.72
CA GLY A 225 5.84 2.28 31.45
C GLY A 225 6.73 3.24 30.65
N LYS A 226 6.79 3.12 29.33
CA LYS A 226 7.64 3.94 28.46
C LYS A 226 6.78 4.88 27.62
N PRO A 227 7.02 6.20 27.68
CA PRO A 227 6.33 7.14 26.81
C PRO A 227 6.67 6.89 25.34
N VAL A 228 5.65 6.99 24.49
CA VAL A 228 5.78 6.98 23.03
C VAL A 228 5.36 8.34 22.50
N SER A 229 6.16 8.93 21.61
CA SER A 229 5.84 10.19 20.95
C SER A 229 6.43 10.23 19.55
N GLY A 230 5.83 11.00 18.68
CA GLY A 230 6.31 11.25 17.33
C GLY A 230 5.19 11.76 16.43
N TYR A 231 5.56 12.57 15.47
CA TYR A 231 4.69 13.03 14.40
C TYR A 231 5.54 13.53 13.22
N TYR A 232 4.90 13.70 12.09
CA TYR A 232 5.49 14.30 10.90
C TYR A 232 5.11 15.77 10.79
N THR A 233 6.13 16.64 10.66
CA THR A 233 5.89 18.01 10.22
C THR A 233 5.40 18.02 8.78
N GLN A 234 4.69 19.07 8.38
CA GLN A 234 4.31 19.22 6.97
C GLN A 234 5.51 19.24 6.02
N GLN A 235 6.69 19.65 6.51
CA GLN A 235 7.93 19.58 5.75
C GLN A 235 8.41 18.14 5.56
N ASP A 236 8.36 17.31 6.61
CA ASP A 236 8.70 15.88 6.51
C ASP A 236 7.78 15.17 5.52
N ILE A 237 6.49 15.49 5.56
CA ILE A 237 5.49 14.92 4.63
C ILE A 237 5.80 15.31 3.19
N ARG A 238 6.10 16.59 2.91
CA ARG A 238 6.49 17.02 1.55
C ARG A 238 7.75 16.30 1.05
N GLU A 239 8.72 16.09 1.93
CA GLU A 239 9.94 15.34 1.60
C GLU A 239 9.62 13.88 1.25
N ILE A 240 8.75 13.22 2.04
CA ILE A 240 8.34 11.83 1.79
C ILE A 240 7.50 11.74 0.50
N ILE A 241 6.61 12.70 0.25
CA ILE A 241 5.81 12.76 -0.99
C ILE A 241 6.72 12.87 -2.21
N ALA A 242 7.70 13.77 -2.18
CA ALA A 242 8.67 13.90 -3.28
C ALA A 242 9.46 12.61 -3.49
N TYR A 243 9.89 11.97 -2.39
CA TYR A 243 10.62 10.71 -2.42
C TYR A 243 9.80 9.55 -3.00
N ALA A 244 8.51 9.47 -2.68
CA ALA A 244 7.58 8.50 -3.23
C ALA A 244 7.28 8.77 -4.71
N ALA A 245 7.10 10.04 -5.09
CA ALA A 245 6.84 10.43 -6.48
C ALA A 245 7.98 10.05 -7.43
N ASP A 246 9.24 10.15 -6.97
CA ASP A 246 10.41 9.68 -7.73
C ASP A 246 10.45 8.15 -7.93
N ARG A 247 9.56 7.42 -7.26
CA ARG A 247 9.37 5.95 -7.34
C ARG A 247 8.03 5.56 -7.94
N HIS A 248 7.29 6.52 -8.50
CA HIS A 248 5.93 6.32 -9.03
C HIS A 248 4.97 5.73 -8.00
N ILE A 249 5.15 6.08 -6.71
CA ILE A 249 4.27 5.68 -5.61
C ILE A 249 3.40 6.87 -5.21
N THR A 250 2.08 6.68 -5.25
CA THR A 250 1.11 7.63 -4.73
C THR A 250 0.91 7.40 -3.23
N ILE A 251 1.00 8.47 -2.43
CA ILE A 251 0.68 8.40 -1.01
C ILE A 251 -0.78 8.75 -0.79
N VAL A 252 -1.54 7.82 -0.21
CA VAL A 252 -2.92 8.04 0.23
C VAL A 252 -2.92 8.22 1.75
N PRO A 253 -3.15 9.44 2.25
CA PRO A 253 -3.24 9.68 3.69
C PRO A 253 -4.56 9.17 4.24
N GLU A 254 -4.53 8.57 5.43
CA GLU A 254 -5.70 8.21 6.21
C GLU A 254 -5.77 9.07 7.47
N ILE A 255 -6.93 9.72 7.64
CA ILE A 255 -7.29 10.52 8.81
C ILE A 255 -8.63 9.99 9.32
N GLU A 256 -8.63 9.46 10.53
CA GLU A 256 -9.76 8.76 11.09
C GLU A 256 -10.92 9.67 11.50
N PHE A 257 -12.10 9.36 10.97
CA PHE A 257 -13.39 9.96 11.28
C PHE A 257 -14.52 8.94 11.09
N PRO A 258 -15.55 8.88 11.95
CA PRO A 258 -15.72 9.59 13.23
C PRO A 258 -15.22 8.78 14.44
N GLY A 259 -14.84 7.52 14.25
CA GLY A 259 -14.23 6.63 15.22
C GLY A 259 -12.72 6.83 15.32
N HIS A 260 -12.04 5.97 16.09
CA HIS A 260 -10.59 6.01 16.31
C HIS A 260 -10.07 7.43 16.63
N ALA A 261 -10.83 8.15 17.47
CA ALA A 261 -10.73 9.59 17.66
C ALA A 261 -10.11 10.00 18.99
N SER A 262 -9.73 9.04 19.86
CA SER A 262 -9.37 9.34 21.25
C SER A 262 -8.18 10.28 21.37
N ALA A 263 -7.17 10.17 20.49
CA ALA A 263 -6.02 11.09 20.52
C ALA A 263 -6.43 12.54 20.18
N ALA A 264 -7.32 12.72 19.21
CA ALA A 264 -7.86 14.05 18.87
C ALA A 264 -8.74 14.62 20.00
N ILE A 265 -9.58 13.78 20.61
CA ILE A 265 -10.46 14.18 21.71
C ILE A 265 -9.63 14.48 22.97
N ALA A 266 -8.54 13.74 23.24
CA ALA A 266 -7.60 14.07 24.30
C ALA A 266 -6.95 15.46 24.12
N ALA A 267 -6.65 15.82 22.86
CA ALA A 267 -6.13 17.14 22.53
C ALA A 267 -7.19 18.25 22.64
N TYR A 268 -8.43 17.96 22.24
CA TYR A 268 -9.55 18.91 22.21
C TYR A 268 -10.83 18.22 22.69
N PRO A 269 -11.12 18.20 24.00
CA PRO A 269 -12.26 17.46 24.57
C PRO A 269 -13.64 17.80 23.99
N TRP A 270 -13.80 19.02 23.49
CA TRP A 270 -15.03 19.47 22.83
C TRP A 270 -15.35 18.77 21.50
N LEU A 271 -14.40 18.00 20.94
CA LEU A 271 -14.61 17.18 19.75
C LEU A 271 -15.49 15.96 20.04
N GLY A 272 -15.40 15.39 21.24
CA GLY A 272 -16.17 14.21 21.64
C GLY A 272 -17.60 14.52 22.09
N CYS A 273 -18.47 13.52 22.06
CA CYS A 273 -19.86 13.66 22.47
C CYS A 273 -20.04 13.99 23.95
N SER A 274 -19.13 13.50 24.80
CA SER A 274 -19.19 13.74 26.25
C SER A 274 -18.64 15.12 26.66
N GLY A 275 -17.78 15.72 25.85
CA GLY A 275 -17.04 16.93 26.17
C GLY A 275 -16.06 16.80 27.35
N LYS A 276 -15.85 15.58 27.86
CA LYS A 276 -14.97 15.30 28.99
C LYS A 276 -13.52 15.19 28.57
N GLU A 277 -12.61 15.61 29.45
CA GLU A 277 -11.19 15.34 29.31
C GLU A 277 -10.91 13.83 29.37
N ILE A 278 -10.13 13.35 28.43
CA ILE A 278 -9.61 11.98 28.37
C ILE A 278 -8.10 12.02 28.15
N SER A 279 -7.42 10.94 28.47
CA SER A 279 -6.00 10.76 28.11
C SER A 279 -5.91 9.98 26.78
N VAL A 280 -4.81 10.17 26.06
CA VAL A 280 -4.49 9.31 24.91
C VAL A 280 -4.35 7.86 25.41
N PRO A 281 -5.09 6.90 24.87
CA PRO A 281 -5.07 5.51 25.34
C PRO A 281 -3.69 4.87 25.26
N CYS A 282 -3.34 4.15 26.32
CA CYS A 282 -2.13 3.30 26.36
C CYS A 282 -2.44 1.84 25.97
N SER A 283 -3.72 1.48 25.92
CA SER A 283 -4.20 0.16 25.49
C SER A 283 -4.65 0.18 24.03
N TYR A 284 -4.78 -1.00 23.47
CA TYR A 284 -5.32 -1.21 22.13
C TYR A 284 -6.74 -1.76 22.18
N GLY A 285 -7.50 -1.60 21.11
CA GLY A 285 -8.87 -2.04 20.97
C GLY A 285 -9.78 -0.96 20.38
N VAL A 286 -11.07 -1.23 20.33
CA VAL A 286 -12.09 -0.31 19.81
C VAL A 286 -12.68 0.52 20.96
N PHE A 287 -12.51 1.83 20.93
CA PHE A 287 -12.98 2.75 21.95
C PHE A 287 -14.35 3.35 21.59
N SER A 288 -15.09 3.78 22.61
CA SER A 288 -16.40 4.43 22.42
C SER A 288 -16.32 5.93 22.18
N SER A 289 -15.13 6.52 22.37
CA SER A 289 -14.91 7.96 22.16
C SER A 289 -14.93 8.29 20.67
N VAL A 290 -16.02 8.92 20.23
CA VAL A 290 -16.26 9.28 18.83
C VAL A 290 -16.55 10.77 18.70
N PHE A 291 -16.31 11.33 17.52
CA PHE A 291 -16.60 12.73 17.25
C PHE A 291 -18.11 13.05 17.37
N ASN A 292 -18.42 14.21 17.96
CA ASN A 292 -19.78 14.77 17.98
C ASN A 292 -20.08 15.45 16.64
N ILE A 293 -20.36 14.67 15.63
CA ILE A 293 -20.57 15.15 14.26
C ILE A 293 -21.82 16.02 14.07
N ALA A 294 -22.71 16.12 15.06
CA ALA A 294 -23.84 17.05 15.07
C ALA A 294 -23.43 18.47 15.48
N ASP A 295 -22.27 18.66 16.13
CA ASP A 295 -21.77 19.99 16.48
C ASP A 295 -21.09 20.65 15.28
N VAL A 296 -21.58 21.82 14.89
CA VAL A 296 -21.04 22.59 13.76
C VAL A 296 -19.55 22.97 13.94
N ARG A 297 -19.10 23.11 15.19
CA ARG A 297 -17.67 23.37 15.49
C ARG A 297 -16.81 22.15 15.14
N VAL A 298 -17.32 20.94 15.46
CA VAL A 298 -16.66 19.68 15.11
C VAL A 298 -16.63 19.50 13.59
N GLN A 299 -17.74 19.77 12.91
CA GLN A 299 -17.77 19.75 11.45
C GLN A 299 -16.78 20.75 10.85
N THR A 300 -16.61 21.93 11.47
CA THR A 300 -15.64 22.94 11.03
C THR A 300 -14.21 22.46 11.26
N PHE A 301 -13.91 21.88 12.42
CA PHE A 301 -12.63 21.25 12.72
C PHE A 301 -12.25 20.19 11.67
N ILE A 302 -13.17 19.28 11.35
CA ILE A 302 -12.95 18.22 10.36
C ILE A 302 -12.64 18.81 8.98
N ARG A 303 -13.39 19.84 8.56
CA ARG A 303 -13.12 20.54 7.30
C ARG A 303 -11.74 21.22 7.30
N ASP A 304 -11.39 21.90 8.38
CA ASP A 304 -10.08 22.56 8.51
C ASP A 304 -8.92 21.55 8.42
N VAL A 305 -9.06 20.37 9.06
CA VAL A 305 -8.08 19.27 8.95
C VAL A 305 -8.01 18.77 7.52
N LEU A 306 -9.15 18.47 6.89
CA LEU A 306 -9.20 18.01 5.51
C LEU A 306 -8.69 19.06 4.51
N ASP A 307 -8.80 20.35 4.81
CA ASP A 307 -8.22 21.43 4.02
C ASP A 307 -6.70 21.35 4.01
N GLU A 308 -6.07 21.31 5.19
CA GLU A 308 -4.62 21.21 5.28
C GLU A 308 -4.09 19.90 4.67
N VAL A 309 -4.78 18.78 4.89
CA VAL A 309 -4.43 17.48 4.29
C VAL A 309 -4.57 17.52 2.77
N SER A 310 -5.66 18.09 2.23
CA SER A 310 -5.88 18.20 0.79
C SER A 310 -4.83 19.06 0.09
N ASP A 311 -4.39 20.13 0.74
CA ASP A 311 -3.35 21.03 0.22
C ASP A 311 -1.95 20.41 0.30
N LEU A 312 -1.74 19.53 1.29
CA LEU A 312 -0.45 18.89 1.53
C LEU A 312 -0.20 17.69 0.61
N PHE A 313 -1.21 16.86 0.38
CA PHE A 313 -1.09 15.64 -0.41
C PHE A 313 -1.60 15.83 -1.84
N PRO A 314 -0.73 15.61 -2.87
CA PRO A 314 -1.14 15.71 -4.28
C PRO A 314 -2.07 14.58 -4.72
N SER A 315 -2.17 13.49 -3.97
CA SER A 315 -3.10 12.38 -4.24
C SER A 315 -4.52 12.90 -4.46
N GLU A 316 -5.20 12.37 -5.46
CA GLU A 316 -6.62 12.61 -5.65
C GLU A 316 -7.48 11.95 -4.56
N ILE A 317 -6.92 11.01 -3.80
CA ILE A 317 -7.66 10.19 -2.83
C ILE A 317 -7.22 10.58 -1.41
N ILE A 318 -8.22 10.78 -0.54
CA ILE A 318 -8.06 10.90 0.90
C ILE A 318 -8.91 9.82 1.56
N HIS A 319 -8.29 9.01 2.41
CA HIS A 319 -8.96 8.00 3.20
C HIS A 319 -9.42 8.61 4.53
N ILE A 320 -10.68 8.38 4.89
CA ILE A 320 -11.30 8.97 6.08
C ILE A 320 -11.48 7.94 7.23
N GLY A 321 -10.93 6.74 7.09
CA GLY A 321 -11.19 5.62 8.01
C GLY A 321 -12.65 5.18 7.95
N GLY A 322 -13.37 5.37 9.04
CA GLY A 322 -14.80 5.13 9.16
C GLY A 322 -15.16 3.75 9.64
N ASP A 323 -14.18 2.97 10.06
CA ASP A 323 -14.33 1.64 10.62
C ASP A 323 -14.68 1.66 12.13
N GLU A 324 -15.18 0.57 12.59
CA GLU A 324 -15.36 0.18 14.00
C GLU A 324 -16.08 1.22 14.88
N VAL A 325 -16.92 2.08 14.31
CA VAL A 325 -17.61 3.14 15.04
C VAL A 325 -18.58 2.54 16.06
N LYS A 326 -18.29 2.75 17.35
CA LYS A 326 -19.23 2.43 18.44
C LYS A 326 -20.27 3.53 18.57
N TYR A 327 -21.53 3.13 18.54
CA TYR A 327 -22.66 4.07 18.55
C TYR A 327 -23.10 4.50 19.96
N ASP A 328 -22.49 3.97 21.03
CA ASP A 328 -22.90 4.21 22.41
C ASP A 328 -22.94 5.70 22.77
N GLU A 329 -21.87 6.45 22.48
CA GLU A 329 -21.86 7.89 22.77
C GLU A 329 -22.87 8.67 21.92
N TRP A 330 -23.06 8.27 20.65
CA TRP A 330 -24.09 8.89 19.81
C TRP A 330 -25.49 8.63 20.32
N GLN A 331 -25.79 7.40 20.73
CA GLN A 331 -27.11 7.04 21.28
C GLN A 331 -27.40 7.76 22.60
N ASN A 332 -26.36 8.02 23.41
CA ASN A 332 -26.50 8.70 24.71
C ASN A 332 -26.45 10.24 24.58
N SER A 333 -26.02 10.80 23.47
CA SER A 333 -25.96 12.25 23.24
C SER A 333 -27.31 12.81 22.83
N GLU A 334 -27.81 13.79 23.59
CA GLU A 334 -29.07 14.48 23.24
C GLU A 334 -28.93 15.31 21.96
N THR A 335 -27.76 15.94 21.75
CA THR A 335 -27.44 16.71 20.55
C THR A 335 -27.49 15.83 19.31
N ILE A 336 -26.89 14.66 19.36
CA ILE A 336 -26.92 13.70 18.26
C ILE A 336 -28.34 13.20 18.00
N ARG A 337 -29.08 12.84 19.05
CA ARG A 337 -30.49 12.39 18.88
C ARG A 337 -31.37 13.46 18.25
N GLN A 338 -31.21 14.72 18.65
CA GLN A 338 -31.95 15.82 18.03
C GLN A 338 -31.55 16.02 16.59
N PHE A 339 -30.25 16.02 16.30
CA PHE A 339 -29.73 16.12 14.93
C PHE A 339 -30.27 15.01 14.02
N MET A 340 -30.28 13.76 14.50
CA MET A 340 -30.85 12.63 13.75
C MET A 340 -32.35 12.84 13.43
N LYS A 341 -33.13 13.41 14.37
CA LYS A 341 -34.54 13.73 14.11
C LYS A 341 -34.70 14.82 13.05
N ASP A 342 -33.86 15.87 13.12
CA ASP A 342 -33.93 17.00 12.20
C ASP A 342 -33.52 16.59 10.78
N GLU A 343 -32.54 15.69 10.66
CA GLU A 343 -32.07 15.10 9.40
C GLU A 343 -32.88 13.84 8.97
N HIS A 344 -33.92 13.47 9.71
CA HIS A 344 -34.78 12.30 9.45
C HIS A 344 -34.02 10.95 9.37
N LEU A 345 -32.95 10.80 10.16
CA LEU A 345 -32.13 9.59 10.22
C LEU A 345 -32.73 8.58 11.19
N LEU A 346 -32.87 7.33 10.75
CA LEU A 346 -33.58 6.28 11.48
C LEU A 346 -32.67 5.54 12.49
N SER A 347 -31.36 5.61 12.31
CA SER A 347 -30.40 4.86 13.13
C SER A 347 -29.01 5.49 13.13
N PRO A 348 -28.14 5.15 14.10
CA PRO A 348 -26.74 5.59 14.08
C PRO A 348 -25.96 5.14 12.84
N ALA A 349 -26.31 4.01 12.24
CA ALA A 349 -25.72 3.58 10.97
C ALA A 349 -26.06 4.56 9.84
N GLU A 350 -27.30 5.09 9.81
CA GLU A 350 -27.67 6.14 8.85
C GLU A 350 -26.98 7.48 9.13
N LEU A 351 -26.71 7.78 10.39
CA LEU A 351 -25.90 8.94 10.75
C LEU A 351 -24.45 8.80 10.23
N GLN A 352 -23.90 7.61 10.30
CA GLN A 352 -22.56 7.32 9.73
C GLN A 352 -22.57 7.48 8.19
N ILE A 353 -23.58 6.98 7.50
CA ILE A 353 -23.77 7.17 6.04
C ILE A 353 -23.94 8.66 5.70
N TRP A 354 -24.78 9.38 6.47
CA TRP A 354 -24.96 10.81 6.31
C TRP A 354 -23.63 11.55 6.41
N PHE A 355 -22.83 11.22 7.42
CA PHE A 355 -21.53 11.82 7.64
C PHE A 355 -20.53 11.48 6.51
N ALA A 356 -20.48 10.24 6.07
CA ALA A 356 -19.66 9.83 4.93
C ALA A 356 -20.05 10.60 3.65
N ASN A 357 -21.35 10.76 3.38
CA ASN A 357 -21.85 11.57 2.26
C ASN A 357 -21.46 13.05 2.39
N TYR A 358 -21.53 13.59 3.61
CA TYR A 358 -21.10 14.96 3.90
C TYR A 358 -19.60 15.14 3.56
N LEU A 359 -18.73 14.22 4.01
CA LEU A 359 -17.29 14.26 3.72
C LEU A 359 -16.99 14.04 2.24
N SER A 360 -17.65 13.07 1.60
CA SER A 360 -17.51 12.79 0.16
C SER A 360 -17.86 14.04 -0.67
N SER A 361 -18.97 14.69 -0.33
CA SER A 361 -19.37 15.94 -0.99
C SER A 361 -18.39 17.09 -0.74
N TYR A 362 -17.82 17.16 0.47
CA TYR A 362 -16.82 18.18 0.81
C TYR A 362 -15.53 17.97 0.02
N LEU A 363 -14.99 16.76 0.01
CA LEU A 363 -13.78 16.39 -0.72
C LEU A 363 -13.95 16.54 -2.23
N SER A 364 -15.11 16.19 -2.77
CA SER A 364 -15.42 16.36 -4.19
C SER A 364 -15.30 17.84 -4.64
N ARG A 365 -15.76 18.79 -3.80
CA ARG A 365 -15.60 20.24 -4.10
C ARG A 365 -14.14 20.70 -4.13
N LYS A 366 -13.24 19.92 -3.51
CA LYS A 366 -11.78 20.13 -3.55
C LYS A 366 -11.07 19.34 -4.66
N GLY A 367 -11.83 18.65 -5.51
CA GLY A 367 -11.26 17.78 -6.54
C GLY A 367 -10.65 16.48 -5.98
N LYS A 368 -11.05 16.09 -4.75
CA LYS A 368 -10.58 14.86 -4.10
C LYS A 368 -11.67 13.80 -4.09
N VAL A 369 -11.26 12.54 -4.16
CA VAL A 369 -12.12 11.36 -4.01
C VAL A 369 -12.00 10.85 -2.58
N MET A 370 -13.12 10.62 -1.92
CA MET A 370 -13.15 10.00 -0.61
C MET A 370 -12.91 8.49 -0.71
N MET A 371 -12.09 7.95 0.18
CA MET A 371 -11.96 6.52 0.43
C MET A 371 -12.28 6.23 1.89
N GLY A 372 -12.82 5.07 2.20
CA GLY A 372 -13.07 4.63 3.59
C GLY A 372 -13.24 3.13 3.67
N TRP A 373 -13.11 2.59 4.88
CA TRP A 373 -13.35 1.17 5.15
C TRP A 373 -14.80 0.78 4.84
N ASN A 374 -15.05 -0.48 4.56
CA ASN A 374 -16.40 -0.92 4.12
C ASN A 374 -17.51 -0.71 5.16
N ASP A 375 -17.19 -0.38 6.39
CA ASP A 375 -18.13 0.04 7.45
C ASP A 375 -18.97 1.27 7.08
N ILE A 376 -18.43 2.18 6.26
CA ILE A 376 -19.15 3.37 5.80
C ILE A 376 -20.37 3.06 4.92
N THR A 377 -20.49 1.82 4.43
CA THR A 377 -21.61 1.40 3.58
C THR A 377 -22.91 1.20 4.32
N GLY A 378 -22.86 1.14 5.67
CA GLY A 378 -23.99 0.88 6.55
C GLY A 378 -24.37 -0.61 6.67
N ASP A 379 -23.61 -1.50 6.05
CA ASP A 379 -23.74 -2.93 6.29
C ASP A 379 -23.23 -3.25 7.72
N LYS A 380 -23.89 -4.17 8.43
CA LYS A 380 -23.41 -4.62 9.74
C LYS A 380 -22.19 -5.50 9.56
N ILE A 381 -21.04 -5.02 10.01
CA ILE A 381 -19.76 -5.71 9.93
C ILE A 381 -19.41 -6.37 11.27
N HIS A 382 -19.63 -5.67 12.39
CA HIS A 382 -19.14 -6.07 13.70
C HIS A 382 -20.24 -6.64 14.61
N ALA A 383 -19.86 -7.59 15.45
CA ALA A 383 -20.78 -8.20 16.42
C ALA A 383 -21.28 -7.19 17.47
N PHE A 384 -20.48 -6.19 17.82
CA PHE A 384 -20.87 -5.15 18.78
C PHE A 384 -21.83 -4.10 18.20
N GLN A 385 -21.97 -4.02 16.88
CA GLN A 385 -22.93 -3.12 16.25
C GLN A 385 -24.35 -3.65 16.44
N PRO A 386 -25.32 -2.78 16.83
CA PRO A 386 -26.72 -3.17 16.90
C PRO A 386 -27.29 -3.46 15.50
N GLU A 387 -28.34 -4.25 15.43
CA GLU A 387 -29.16 -4.34 14.22
C GLU A 387 -29.84 -2.99 13.96
N CYS A 388 -29.52 -2.38 12.84
CA CYS A 388 -30.04 -1.07 12.46
C CYS A 388 -30.89 -1.16 11.20
N LYS A 389 -32.00 -0.43 11.17
CA LYS A 389 -32.69 -0.15 9.91
C LYS A 389 -31.90 0.90 9.14
N VAL A 390 -31.58 0.61 7.88
CA VAL A 390 -30.83 1.48 6.98
C VAL A 390 -31.61 1.65 5.69
N GLU A 391 -32.08 2.87 5.42
CA GLU A 391 -32.74 3.26 4.17
C GLU A 391 -31.86 4.25 3.36
N SER A 392 -30.96 4.95 4.05
CA SER A 392 -29.99 5.87 3.46
C SER A 392 -28.96 5.14 2.58
N ARG A 393 -28.43 5.84 1.59
CA ARG A 393 -27.42 5.30 0.67
C ARG A 393 -26.20 6.19 0.63
N LEU A 394 -25.04 5.57 0.64
CA LEU A 394 -23.77 6.22 0.35
C LEU A 394 -23.67 6.52 -1.15
N ASP A 395 -23.19 7.72 -1.49
CA ASP A 395 -22.96 8.12 -2.89
C ASP A 395 -21.74 7.41 -3.47
N THR A 396 -21.96 6.69 -4.56
CA THR A 396 -20.91 5.90 -5.24
C THR A 396 -20.00 6.72 -6.15
N ARG A 397 -20.43 7.93 -6.55
CA ARG A 397 -19.75 8.72 -7.60
C ARG A 397 -18.37 9.23 -7.19
N ASN A 398 -18.21 9.56 -5.90
CA ASN A 398 -16.98 10.12 -5.35
C ASN A 398 -16.47 9.34 -4.14
N THR A 399 -16.74 8.03 -4.10
CA THR A 399 -16.38 7.18 -2.98
C THR A 399 -15.76 5.88 -3.47
N ILE A 400 -14.60 5.52 -2.90
CA ILE A 400 -13.94 4.23 -3.02
C ILE A 400 -14.11 3.50 -1.70
N VAL A 401 -14.45 2.22 -1.74
CA VAL A 401 -14.57 1.38 -0.55
C VAL A 401 -13.33 0.49 -0.42
N GLN A 402 -12.65 0.55 0.73
CA GLN A 402 -11.64 -0.42 1.10
C GLN A 402 -12.29 -1.55 1.89
N PHE A 403 -12.35 -2.72 1.27
CA PHE A 403 -12.97 -3.89 1.88
C PHE A 403 -11.96 -4.65 2.73
N TRP A 404 -12.17 -4.69 4.05
CA TRP A 404 -11.26 -5.36 4.97
C TRP A 404 -11.88 -6.53 5.74
N GLN A 405 -13.17 -6.44 6.07
CA GLN A 405 -13.85 -7.45 6.87
C GLN A 405 -15.26 -7.73 6.31
N GLY A 406 -15.66 -8.98 6.43
CA GLY A 406 -16.94 -9.49 6.00
C GLY A 406 -16.81 -10.68 5.05
N ASN A 407 -17.96 -11.28 4.76
CA ASN A 407 -18.00 -12.42 3.83
C ASN A 407 -18.05 -11.95 2.36
N PRO A 408 -17.88 -12.86 1.38
CA PRO A 408 -17.95 -12.52 -0.03
C PRO A 408 -19.27 -11.88 -0.49
N GLU A 409 -20.38 -12.15 0.21
CA GLU A 409 -21.69 -11.56 -0.12
C GLU A 409 -21.73 -10.05 0.15
N ILE A 410 -21.06 -9.57 1.21
CA ILE A 410 -20.94 -8.12 1.53
C ILE A 410 -20.11 -7.45 0.44
N LEU A 411 -19.00 -8.04 0.03
CA LEU A 411 -18.20 -7.53 -1.08
C LEU A 411 -19.02 -7.52 -2.38
N GLY A 412 -19.77 -8.59 -2.67
CA GLY A 412 -20.66 -8.67 -3.82
C GLY A 412 -21.69 -7.55 -3.84
N LYS A 413 -22.38 -7.32 -2.73
CA LYS A 413 -23.34 -6.21 -2.58
C LYS A 413 -22.67 -4.83 -2.81
N THR A 414 -21.45 -4.65 -2.32
CA THR A 414 -20.71 -3.41 -2.50
C THR A 414 -20.43 -3.15 -4.00
N LEU A 415 -20.00 -4.18 -4.72
CA LEU A 415 -19.79 -4.11 -6.18
C LEU A 415 -21.12 -3.91 -6.95
N GLU A 416 -22.19 -4.60 -6.57
CA GLU A 416 -23.53 -4.44 -7.18
C GLU A 416 -24.09 -3.02 -7.03
N ARG A 417 -23.80 -2.35 -5.89
CA ARG A 417 -24.12 -0.93 -5.66
C ARG A 417 -23.32 0.01 -6.57
N GLY A 418 -22.25 -0.48 -7.21
CA GLY A 418 -21.41 0.28 -8.15
C GLY A 418 -20.21 0.98 -7.54
N PHE A 419 -19.80 0.63 -6.33
CA PHE A 419 -18.58 1.16 -5.72
C PHE A 419 -17.33 0.61 -6.40
N LYS A 420 -16.33 1.47 -6.59
CA LYS A 420 -14.96 1.01 -6.79
C LYS A 420 -14.43 0.46 -5.47
N VAL A 421 -13.72 -0.65 -5.53
CA VAL A 421 -13.25 -1.38 -4.35
C VAL A 421 -11.74 -1.63 -4.41
N VAL A 422 -11.08 -1.42 -3.28
CA VAL A 422 -9.75 -1.98 -2.99
C VAL A 422 -9.94 -3.13 -2.00
N ASN A 423 -9.52 -4.34 -2.36
CA ASN A 423 -9.72 -5.51 -1.51
C ASN A 423 -8.52 -5.69 -0.57
N SER A 424 -8.79 -5.51 0.72
CA SER A 424 -7.81 -5.64 1.81
C SER A 424 -8.28 -6.64 2.86
N GLN A 425 -8.96 -7.73 2.43
CA GLN A 425 -9.59 -8.69 3.35
C GLN A 425 -8.60 -9.21 4.39
N CYS A 426 -8.88 -8.96 5.67
CA CYS A 426 -7.96 -9.14 6.78
C CYS A 426 -7.40 -10.56 6.90
N ASP A 427 -8.21 -11.59 6.62
CA ASP A 427 -7.80 -12.99 6.68
C ASP A 427 -6.71 -13.38 5.65
N TYR A 428 -6.46 -12.52 4.66
CA TYR A 428 -5.49 -12.75 3.59
C TYR A 428 -4.40 -11.70 3.51
N THR A 429 -4.63 -10.46 3.98
CA THR A 429 -3.76 -9.32 3.66
C THR A 429 -3.11 -8.64 4.87
N TYR A 430 -3.46 -9.03 6.12
CA TYR A 430 -2.92 -8.39 7.32
C TYR A 430 -1.59 -9.02 7.74
N LEU A 431 -0.51 -8.27 7.56
CA LEU A 431 0.87 -8.69 7.85
C LEU A 431 1.18 -8.79 9.34
N ASN A 432 0.43 -8.07 10.18
CA ASN A 432 0.62 -8.01 11.63
C ASN A 432 0.12 -9.26 12.39
N TYR A 433 -0.49 -10.23 11.74
CA TYR A 433 -0.90 -11.49 12.36
C TYR A 433 0.32 -12.35 12.64
N ASN A 434 0.91 -12.22 13.79
CA ASN A 434 2.12 -12.77 14.39
C ASN A 434 2.52 -14.20 13.89
N TYR A 435 2.72 -14.35 12.57
CA TYR A 435 3.22 -15.60 12.00
C TYR A 435 4.64 -15.86 12.52
N ASP A 436 5.00 -17.14 12.65
CA ASP A 436 6.30 -17.59 13.17
C ASP A 436 6.66 -17.04 14.56
N LYS A 437 5.65 -16.56 15.34
CA LYS A 437 5.84 -16.02 16.69
C LYS A 437 6.93 -14.93 16.75
N ILE A 438 6.93 -14.02 15.76
CA ILE A 438 7.91 -12.94 15.64
C ILE A 438 7.91 -12.07 16.91
N VAL A 439 6.74 -11.83 17.51
CA VAL A 439 6.61 -11.20 18.83
C VAL A 439 6.35 -12.29 19.87
N PRO A 440 7.34 -12.66 20.69
CA PRO A 440 7.17 -13.71 21.69
C PRO A 440 6.09 -13.35 22.73
N GLY A 441 5.22 -14.31 23.03
CA GLY A 441 4.15 -14.13 24.03
C GLY A 441 2.94 -13.32 23.55
N LEU A 442 2.94 -12.83 22.32
CA LEU A 442 1.79 -12.16 21.73
C LEU A 442 0.76 -13.19 21.27
N GLU A 443 -0.42 -13.15 21.85
CA GLU A 443 -1.59 -13.90 21.42
C GLU A 443 -2.55 -12.94 20.68
N TYR A 444 -2.45 -12.92 19.36
CA TYR A 444 -3.20 -11.97 18.52
C TYR A 444 -4.69 -12.35 18.33
N GLY A 445 -5.06 -13.59 18.68
CA GLY A 445 -6.42 -14.10 18.44
C GLY A 445 -6.76 -14.36 16.97
N HIS A 446 -5.85 -14.10 16.05
CA HIS A 446 -6.01 -14.31 14.61
C HIS A 446 -5.10 -15.42 14.10
N THR A 447 -5.57 -16.12 13.06
CA THR A 447 -4.76 -17.15 12.41
C THR A 447 -3.67 -16.48 11.57
N PRO A 448 -2.40 -16.83 11.79
CA PRO A 448 -1.29 -16.35 10.95
C PRO A 448 -1.54 -16.62 9.46
N ILE A 449 -1.05 -15.72 8.61
CA ILE A 449 -1.18 -15.84 7.15
C ILE A 449 0.13 -16.38 6.59
N PRO A 450 0.22 -17.68 6.26
CA PRO A 450 1.42 -18.23 5.64
C PRO A 450 1.58 -17.73 4.21
N MET A 451 2.80 -17.77 3.69
CA MET A 451 3.16 -17.27 2.36
C MET A 451 2.27 -17.81 1.24
N GLU A 452 1.95 -19.10 1.27
CA GLU A 452 1.09 -19.75 0.28
C GLU A 452 -0.33 -19.15 0.30
N LYS A 453 -0.88 -18.91 1.49
CA LYS A 453 -2.18 -18.25 1.64
C LYS A 453 -2.16 -16.82 1.13
N ALA A 454 -1.13 -16.05 1.46
CA ALA A 454 -0.94 -14.69 0.93
C ALA A 454 -0.87 -14.70 -0.60
N TYR A 455 -0.09 -15.62 -1.18
CA TYR A 455 0.05 -15.74 -2.64
C TYR A 455 -1.23 -16.23 -3.34
N SER A 456 -2.06 -17.02 -2.67
CA SER A 456 -3.34 -17.51 -3.20
C SER A 456 -4.44 -16.47 -3.21
N PHE A 457 -4.23 -15.31 -2.58
CA PHE A 457 -5.22 -14.24 -2.54
C PHE A 457 -5.61 -13.79 -3.96
N SER A 458 -6.90 -13.55 -4.15
CA SER A 458 -7.45 -12.94 -5.36
C SER A 458 -8.20 -11.67 -5.00
N PRO A 459 -7.78 -10.49 -5.50
CA PRO A 459 -8.53 -9.24 -5.28
C PRO A 459 -9.98 -9.32 -5.79
N VAL A 460 -10.22 -10.11 -6.85
CA VAL A 460 -11.56 -10.47 -7.35
C VAL A 460 -11.86 -11.90 -6.91
N PRO A 461 -12.66 -12.11 -5.86
CA PRO A 461 -13.01 -13.45 -5.40
C PRO A 461 -13.81 -14.23 -6.43
N GLN A 462 -13.66 -15.55 -6.41
CA GLN A 462 -14.43 -16.44 -7.26
C GLN A 462 -15.93 -16.23 -7.08
N GLY A 463 -16.66 -16.13 -8.18
CA GLY A 463 -18.11 -15.87 -8.22
C GLY A 463 -18.49 -14.38 -8.25
N LEU A 464 -17.51 -13.47 -8.15
CA LEU A 464 -17.73 -12.02 -8.24
C LEU A 464 -17.11 -11.40 -9.51
N GLU A 465 -16.81 -12.22 -10.51
CA GLU A 465 -16.21 -11.79 -11.78
C GLU A 465 -17.18 -10.98 -12.68
N CYS A 466 -18.43 -10.80 -12.25
CA CYS A 466 -19.41 -10.03 -13.02
C CYS A 466 -19.10 -8.52 -13.12
N ARG A 467 -18.31 -7.98 -12.19
CA ARG A 467 -17.92 -6.55 -12.15
C ARG A 467 -16.43 -6.37 -11.80
N PRO A 468 -15.51 -7.09 -12.48
CA PRO A 468 -14.08 -7.04 -12.16
C PRO A 468 -13.48 -5.65 -12.37
N GLU A 469 -14.04 -4.84 -13.26
CA GLU A 469 -13.61 -3.46 -13.53
C GLU A 469 -13.77 -2.50 -12.36
N LEU A 470 -14.59 -2.84 -11.37
CA LEU A 470 -14.76 -2.06 -10.15
C LEU A 470 -13.72 -2.40 -9.08
N VAL A 471 -13.04 -3.54 -9.18
CA VAL A 471 -11.96 -3.90 -8.26
C VAL A 471 -10.66 -3.29 -8.76
N LEU A 472 -10.19 -2.26 -8.06
CA LEU A 472 -8.97 -1.54 -8.40
C LEU A 472 -7.70 -2.37 -8.14
N GLY A 473 -7.77 -3.27 -7.16
CA GLY A 473 -6.67 -4.13 -6.74
C GLY A 473 -6.71 -4.45 -5.25
N LEU A 474 -5.55 -4.43 -4.61
CA LEU A 474 -5.39 -4.81 -3.21
C LEU A 474 -4.51 -3.83 -2.42
N THR A 475 -4.68 -3.86 -1.09
CA THR A 475 -3.72 -3.32 -0.13
C THR A 475 -3.41 -4.38 0.92
N CYS A 476 -2.14 -4.71 1.13
CA CYS A 476 -1.72 -5.45 2.32
C CYS A 476 -1.41 -4.47 3.45
N ALA A 477 -1.80 -4.83 4.68
CA ALA A 477 -1.78 -3.92 5.81
C ALA A 477 -0.81 -4.35 6.90
N MET A 478 0.02 -3.41 7.37
CA MET A 478 0.90 -3.55 8.51
C MET A 478 0.39 -2.67 9.65
N TRP A 479 -0.52 -3.22 10.47
CA TRP A 479 -1.01 -2.57 11.68
C TRP A 479 0.06 -2.55 12.78
N GLY A 480 0.06 -1.49 13.56
CA GLY A 480 1.20 -1.10 14.37
C GLY A 480 1.13 -1.43 15.87
N GLU A 481 0.03 -2.02 16.39
CA GLU A 481 -0.22 -2.14 17.84
C GLU A 481 0.96 -2.75 18.61
N TRP A 482 1.52 -3.83 18.11
CA TRP A 482 2.60 -4.56 18.79
C TRP A 482 3.97 -4.33 18.15
N ILE A 483 4.06 -3.36 17.23
CA ILE A 483 5.23 -3.10 16.39
C ILE A 483 6.01 -1.90 16.94
N ASN A 484 6.57 -2.05 18.12
CA ASN A 484 7.28 -1.01 18.83
C ASN A 484 8.74 -0.78 18.37
N ARG A 485 9.19 -1.52 17.35
CA ARG A 485 10.55 -1.41 16.77
C ARG A 485 10.51 -1.78 15.29
N SER A 486 11.32 -1.10 14.50
CA SER A 486 11.41 -1.34 13.05
C SER A 486 11.88 -2.76 12.69
N GLU A 487 12.72 -3.41 13.53
CA GLU A 487 13.15 -4.78 13.28
C GLU A 487 11.98 -5.79 13.36
N ILE A 488 10.98 -5.52 14.20
CA ILE A 488 9.75 -6.33 14.26
C ILE A 488 8.93 -6.08 13.00
N MET A 489 8.76 -4.81 12.62
CA MET A 489 8.06 -4.42 11.39
C MET A 489 8.68 -5.13 10.17
N TYR A 490 9.98 -5.08 10.00
CA TYR A 490 10.64 -5.73 8.87
C TYR A 490 10.37 -7.23 8.81
N ARG A 491 10.47 -7.91 9.95
CA ARG A 491 10.20 -9.36 10.02
C ARG A 491 8.73 -9.71 9.74
N MET A 492 7.79 -8.80 10.01
CA MET A 492 6.38 -8.96 9.69
C MET A 492 6.10 -8.68 8.21
N VAL A 493 6.75 -7.68 7.64
CA VAL A 493 6.56 -7.26 6.25
C VAL A 493 7.27 -8.22 5.29
N TYR A 494 8.53 -8.54 5.58
CA TYR A 494 9.36 -9.37 4.70
C TYR A 494 9.44 -10.83 5.17
N PRO A 495 9.27 -11.81 4.27
CA PRO A 495 9.14 -11.67 2.81
C PRO A 495 7.70 -11.56 2.27
N GLN A 496 6.67 -11.55 3.10
CA GLN A 496 5.26 -11.66 2.70
C GLN A 496 4.79 -10.60 1.69
N ILE A 497 5.31 -9.37 1.78
CA ILE A 497 4.95 -8.28 0.85
C ILE A 497 5.16 -8.66 -0.62
N ALA A 498 6.14 -9.53 -0.91
CA ALA A 498 6.43 -10.01 -2.25
C ALA A 498 5.28 -10.81 -2.87
N ALA A 499 4.54 -11.56 -2.06
CA ALA A 499 3.37 -12.31 -2.52
C ALA A 499 2.28 -11.34 -3.01
N TYR A 500 2.01 -10.28 -2.27
CA TYR A 500 1.01 -9.27 -2.64
C TYR A 500 1.45 -8.44 -3.85
N ALA A 501 2.73 -8.17 -3.98
CA ALA A 501 3.29 -7.52 -5.16
C ALA A 501 3.04 -8.35 -6.43
N GLU A 502 3.29 -9.66 -6.40
CA GLU A 502 3.02 -10.53 -7.54
C GLU A 502 1.51 -10.73 -7.77
N VAL A 503 0.70 -10.82 -6.71
CA VAL A 503 -0.77 -10.86 -6.83
C VAL A 503 -1.31 -9.62 -7.53
N GLY A 504 -0.75 -8.46 -7.24
CA GLY A 504 -1.19 -7.19 -7.84
C GLY A 504 -0.66 -6.94 -9.25
N TRP A 505 0.48 -7.52 -9.59
CA TRP A 505 1.15 -7.28 -10.87
C TRP A 505 0.88 -8.37 -11.91
N THR A 506 1.04 -9.63 -11.55
CA THR A 506 1.02 -10.77 -12.46
C THR A 506 -0.41 -11.27 -12.70
N LEU A 507 -0.78 -11.49 -13.96
CA LEU A 507 -2.07 -12.08 -14.33
C LEU A 507 -2.23 -13.46 -13.69
N ASN A 508 -3.44 -13.81 -13.28
CA ASN A 508 -3.71 -15.01 -12.49
C ASN A 508 -3.28 -16.32 -13.22
N GLU A 509 -3.43 -16.37 -14.54
CA GLU A 509 -3.01 -17.49 -15.38
C GLU A 509 -1.49 -17.68 -15.45
N ASN A 510 -0.71 -16.66 -15.09
CA ASN A 510 0.77 -16.70 -15.09
C ASN A 510 1.34 -16.92 -13.69
N LYS A 511 0.51 -17.01 -12.66
CA LYS A 511 0.96 -17.25 -11.28
C LYS A 511 1.38 -18.70 -11.10
N ASP A 512 2.52 -18.91 -10.45
CA ASP A 512 3.08 -20.23 -10.11
C ASP A 512 3.87 -20.10 -8.81
N PHE A 513 3.40 -20.77 -7.76
CA PHE A 513 3.95 -20.61 -6.41
C PHE A 513 5.38 -21.17 -6.28
N ASP A 514 5.70 -22.29 -6.96
CA ASP A 514 7.05 -22.87 -6.92
C ASP A 514 8.07 -21.95 -7.60
N ARG A 515 7.71 -21.39 -8.76
CA ARG A 515 8.52 -20.38 -9.44
C ARG A 515 8.67 -19.12 -8.58
N PHE A 516 7.57 -18.65 -7.96
CA PHE A 516 7.60 -17.51 -7.05
C PHE A 516 8.60 -17.72 -5.91
N LEU A 517 8.61 -18.89 -5.26
CA LEU A 517 9.56 -19.19 -4.19
C LEU A 517 11.02 -19.17 -4.65
N ILE A 518 11.28 -19.60 -5.89
CA ILE A 518 12.61 -19.49 -6.50
C ILE A 518 12.99 -18.02 -6.71
N SER A 519 12.09 -17.24 -7.29
CA SER A 519 12.29 -15.80 -7.55
C SER A 519 12.49 -14.99 -6.26
N LEU A 520 11.81 -15.39 -5.21
CA LEU A 520 11.90 -14.73 -3.90
C LEU A 520 13.30 -14.79 -3.26
N ASN A 521 14.14 -15.76 -3.64
CA ASN A 521 15.47 -15.90 -3.04
C ASN A 521 16.37 -14.68 -3.28
N GLY A 522 16.30 -14.07 -4.46
CA GLY A 522 17.05 -12.85 -4.77
C GLY A 522 16.67 -11.68 -3.84
N PHE A 523 15.38 -11.50 -3.60
CA PHE A 523 14.89 -10.50 -2.66
C PHE A 523 15.24 -10.84 -1.20
N LYS A 524 15.19 -12.10 -0.80
CA LYS A 524 15.64 -12.50 0.54
C LYS A 524 17.11 -12.16 0.79
N GLU A 525 17.98 -12.37 -0.19
CA GLU A 525 19.40 -12.00 -0.11
C GLU A 525 19.57 -10.46 0.02
N ARG A 526 18.83 -9.70 -0.77
CA ARG A 526 18.76 -8.24 -0.67
C ARG A 526 18.33 -7.81 0.74
N TRP A 527 17.24 -8.36 1.27
CA TRP A 527 16.72 -8.01 2.59
C TRP A 527 17.63 -8.44 3.75
N ARG A 528 18.34 -9.58 3.62
CA ARG A 528 19.39 -9.97 4.57
C ARG A 528 20.54 -8.98 4.55
N SER A 529 21.00 -8.58 3.36
CA SER A 529 22.08 -7.61 3.22
C SER A 529 21.71 -6.22 3.78
N ALA A 530 20.44 -5.84 3.68
CA ALA A 530 19.89 -4.63 4.28
C ALA A 530 19.61 -4.75 5.79
N GLY A 531 19.70 -5.96 6.38
CA GLY A 531 19.43 -6.23 7.79
C GLY A 531 17.94 -6.28 8.15
N TYR A 532 17.05 -6.45 7.17
CA TYR A 532 15.60 -6.51 7.41
C TYR A 532 15.14 -7.90 7.89
N ILE A 533 15.78 -8.95 7.42
CA ILE A 533 15.54 -10.33 7.84
C ILE A 533 16.86 -11.04 8.19
N GLN A 534 16.77 -12.15 8.93
CA GLN A 534 17.91 -12.99 9.30
C GLN A 534 18.32 -13.96 8.19
#